data_f13196fdb09b2edfec4b8243fdc5a2e7
#
_entry.id   f13196fdb09b2edfec4b8243fdc5a2e7
#
_cell.length_a   1.000
_cell.length_b   1.000
_cell.length_c   1.000
_cell.angle_alpha   90.00
_cell.angle_beta   90.00
_cell.angle_gamma   90.00
#
_symmetry.space_group_name_H-M   'P 1'
#
loop_
_entity.id
_entity.type
_entity.pdbx_description
1 polymer ?
#
loop_
_entity_poly.entity_id
_entity_poly.type
_entity_poly.pdbx_seq_one_letter_code
_entity_poly.pdbx_strand_id
1 'polypeptide(L)'
;MKITKGKLIKRIVIIFICAVILIFCIGSFFAVKSVFRKNFERRDISYFTAFLRFDDIEDIYKKVVQFDSGENTLVGYVFGSENSHGLVVMSHGMGGGAESYTSEIVYFVENGYRVFAFDNTGCYNSEGESMMGMAQSAIDLDAALTYIESNDELNGLPVLLYGHSWGGYAAAAVLGSDHDIKASVSISGYDTPMGITAEFSEN
;
A
#
# COMPACT_ATOMS: atom_id res chain seq x y z
N MET A 1 -38.92 -35.21 33.99
CA MET A 1 -37.78 -36.02 33.56
C MET A 1 -36.54 -35.56 34.38
N LYS A 2 -36.09 -36.33 35.40
CA LYS A 2 -34.97 -35.96 36.29
C LYS A 2 -33.64 -36.17 35.53
N ILE A 3 -32.88 -35.10 35.35
CA ILE A 3 -31.54 -35.21 34.74
C ILE A 3 -30.64 -35.95 35.75
N THR A 4 -30.00 -37.04 35.34
CA THR A 4 -29.05 -37.77 36.19
C THR A 4 -27.80 -36.94 36.45
N LYS A 5 -27.20 -37.05 37.68
CA LYS A 5 -26.00 -36.29 38.09
C LYS A 5 -24.87 -36.34 37.02
N GLY A 6 -24.66 -37.49 36.37
CA GLY A 6 -23.65 -37.63 35.33
C GLY A 6 -23.93 -36.82 34.06
N LYS A 7 -25.21 -36.70 33.66
CA LYS A 7 -25.60 -35.84 32.51
C LYS A 7 -25.44 -34.35 32.86
N LEU A 8 -25.70 -33.96 34.10
CA LEU A 8 -25.52 -32.59 34.56
C LEU A 8 -24.03 -32.20 34.57
N ILE A 9 -23.16 -33.05 35.11
CA ILE A 9 -21.70 -32.83 35.12
C ILE A 9 -21.16 -32.69 33.71
N LYS A 10 -21.53 -33.59 32.78
CA LYS A 10 -21.12 -33.48 31.36
C LYS A 10 -21.53 -32.14 30.73
N ARG A 11 -22.76 -31.67 31.00
CA ARG A 11 -23.21 -30.37 30.49
C ARG A 11 -22.39 -29.20 31.05
N ILE A 12 -22.10 -29.22 32.36
CA ILE A 12 -21.28 -28.18 33.00
C ILE A 12 -19.88 -28.17 32.40
N VAL A 13 -19.25 -29.33 32.21
CA VAL A 13 -17.92 -29.44 31.61
C VAL A 13 -17.93 -28.91 30.18
N ILE A 14 -18.93 -29.26 29.35
CA ILE A 14 -19.05 -28.76 27.99
C ILE A 14 -19.22 -27.23 27.98
N ILE A 15 -20.10 -26.67 28.81
CA ILE A 15 -20.30 -25.23 28.94
C ILE A 15 -19.00 -24.54 29.35
N PHE A 16 -18.26 -25.10 30.32
CA PHE A 16 -17.00 -24.56 30.76
C PHE A 16 -15.96 -24.56 29.63
N ILE A 17 -15.81 -25.66 28.86
CA ILE A 17 -14.92 -25.75 27.71
C ILE A 17 -15.31 -24.73 26.63
N CYS A 18 -16.59 -24.63 26.32
CA CYS A 18 -17.07 -23.64 25.33
C CYS A 18 -16.79 -22.19 25.81
N ALA A 19 -16.96 -21.90 27.11
CA ALA A 19 -16.64 -20.59 27.65
C ALA A 19 -15.15 -20.27 27.54
N VAL A 20 -14.26 -21.23 27.83
CA VAL A 20 -12.81 -21.07 27.72
C VAL A 20 -12.41 -20.83 26.25
N ILE A 21 -12.96 -21.62 25.32
CA ILE A 21 -12.71 -21.44 23.89
C ILE A 21 -13.18 -20.05 23.44
N LEU A 22 -14.36 -19.63 23.85
CA LEU A 22 -14.91 -18.32 23.49
C LEU A 22 -14.03 -17.17 24.02
N ILE A 23 -13.58 -17.24 25.27
CA ILE A 23 -12.67 -16.26 25.87
C ILE A 23 -11.35 -16.21 25.08
N PHE A 24 -10.80 -17.39 24.73
CA PHE A 24 -9.58 -17.48 23.93
C PHE A 24 -9.76 -16.85 22.55
N CYS A 25 -10.84 -17.17 21.85
CA CYS A 25 -11.15 -16.59 20.53
C CYS A 25 -11.30 -15.06 20.61
N ILE A 26 -12.02 -14.55 21.61
CA ILE A 26 -12.18 -13.10 21.82
C ILE A 26 -10.83 -12.45 22.12
N GLY A 27 -10.05 -13.02 23.03
CA GLY A 27 -8.72 -12.53 23.38
C GLY A 27 -7.77 -12.51 22.17
N SER A 28 -7.74 -13.59 21.40
CA SER A 28 -6.96 -13.69 20.16
C SER A 28 -7.38 -12.66 19.11
N PHE A 29 -8.68 -12.45 18.93
CA PHE A 29 -9.19 -11.43 18.03
C PHE A 29 -8.69 -10.03 18.39
N PHE A 30 -8.79 -9.64 19.67
CA PHE A 30 -8.31 -8.33 20.11
C PHE A 30 -6.79 -8.20 20.04
N ALA A 31 -6.04 -9.27 20.33
CA ALA A 31 -4.59 -9.29 20.20
C ALA A 31 -4.16 -9.09 18.74
N VAL A 32 -4.72 -9.87 17.81
CA VAL A 32 -4.45 -9.72 16.36
C VAL A 32 -4.82 -8.33 15.87
N LYS A 33 -6.02 -7.84 16.23
CA LYS A 33 -6.47 -6.49 15.86
C LYS A 33 -5.52 -5.41 16.39
N SER A 34 -5.01 -5.55 17.61
CA SER A 34 -4.06 -4.60 18.21
C SER A 34 -2.72 -4.60 17.47
N VAL A 35 -2.18 -5.77 17.15
CA VAL A 35 -0.94 -5.91 16.39
C VAL A 35 -1.10 -5.35 14.97
N PHE A 36 -2.20 -5.71 14.29
CA PHE A 36 -2.50 -5.19 12.95
C PHE A 36 -2.59 -3.66 12.95
N ARG A 37 -3.37 -3.10 13.87
CA ARG A 37 -3.53 -1.65 14.01
C ARG A 37 -2.19 -0.94 14.23
N LYS A 38 -1.30 -1.49 15.07
CA LYS A 38 0.01 -0.91 15.36
C LYS A 38 0.94 -0.89 14.13
N ASN A 39 0.90 -1.95 13.31
CA ASN A 39 1.79 -2.08 12.16
C ASN A 39 1.27 -1.36 10.90
N PHE A 40 -0.05 -1.21 10.76
CA PHE A 40 -0.69 -0.65 9.57
C PHE A 40 -1.53 0.60 9.90
N GLU A 41 -1.17 1.34 10.93
CA GLU A 41 -1.82 2.62 11.21
C GLU A 41 -1.59 3.63 10.08
N ARG A 42 -2.51 4.59 9.94
CA ARG A 42 -2.37 5.69 9.00
C ARG A 42 -1.04 6.42 9.22
N ARG A 43 -0.41 6.85 8.14
CA ARG A 43 0.84 7.62 8.13
C ARG A 43 0.62 9.01 7.56
N ASP A 44 0.86 10.01 8.39
CA ASP A 44 0.81 11.41 8.00
C ASP A 44 2.21 11.94 7.69
N ILE A 45 2.27 12.96 6.85
CA ILE A 45 3.51 13.55 6.33
C ILE A 45 4.47 14.04 7.42
N SER A 46 3.95 14.38 8.61
CA SER A 46 4.74 14.90 9.74
C SER A 46 5.76 13.91 10.31
N TYR A 47 5.63 12.62 10.02
CA TYR A 47 6.57 11.59 10.49
C TYR A 47 7.88 11.55 9.70
N PHE A 48 7.96 12.21 8.55
CA PHE A 48 9.11 12.16 7.65
C PHE A 48 9.54 13.58 7.29
N THR A 49 10.38 14.19 8.12
CA THR A 49 10.84 15.58 7.94
C THR A 49 12.20 15.73 7.25
N ALA A 50 12.88 14.60 6.96
CA ALA A 50 14.27 14.63 6.48
C ALA A 50 14.40 14.53 4.95
N PHE A 51 13.30 14.56 4.20
CA PHE A 51 13.30 14.44 2.75
C PHE A 51 13.21 15.80 2.07
N LEU A 52 13.73 15.90 0.84
CA LEU A 52 13.41 16.96 -0.09
C LEU A 52 11.89 16.97 -0.31
N ARG A 53 11.26 18.13 -0.13
CA ARG A 53 9.81 18.27 -0.25
C ARG A 53 9.43 18.68 -1.67
N PHE A 54 8.19 18.43 -2.05
CA PHE A 54 7.67 18.94 -3.32
C PHE A 54 7.77 20.46 -3.42
N ASP A 55 7.60 21.16 -2.32
CA ASP A 55 7.67 22.63 -2.27
C ASP A 55 9.11 23.16 -2.29
N ASP A 56 10.13 22.30 -2.14
CA ASP A 56 11.54 22.66 -2.26
C ASP A 56 12.02 22.68 -3.73
N ILE A 57 11.16 22.26 -4.69
CA ILE A 57 11.47 22.19 -6.12
C ILE A 57 10.83 23.37 -6.82
N GLU A 58 11.62 24.38 -7.18
CA GLU A 58 11.10 25.62 -7.80
C GLU A 58 10.74 25.47 -9.28
N ASP A 59 11.40 24.56 -10.03
CA ASP A 59 11.34 24.48 -11.49
C ASP A 59 10.49 23.33 -12.05
N ILE A 60 9.87 22.49 -11.20
CA ILE A 60 9.09 21.34 -11.65
C ILE A 60 7.63 21.50 -11.26
N TYR A 61 6.78 21.76 -12.27
CA TYR A 61 5.34 21.87 -12.06
C TYR A 61 4.71 20.53 -11.65
N LYS A 62 3.95 20.55 -10.57
CA LYS A 62 3.18 19.44 -10.01
C LYS A 62 1.70 19.61 -10.29
N LYS A 63 1.09 18.68 -11.03
CA LYS A 63 -0.37 18.58 -11.17
C LYS A 63 -0.89 17.54 -10.17
N VAL A 64 -1.81 17.94 -9.31
CA VAL A 64 -2.46 17.03 -8.35
C VAL A 64 -3.72 16.45 -8.98
N VAL A 65 -3.90 15.15 -8.86
CA VAL A 65 -5.07 14.40 -9.34
C VAL A 65 -5.62 13.50 -8.24
N GLN A 66 -6.85 13.03 -8.42
CA GLN A 66 -7.47 12.07 -7.53
C GLN A 66 -8.00 10.88 -8.34
N PHE A 67 -7.95 9.69 -7.76
CA PHE A 67 -8.48 8.47 -8.35
C PHE A 67 -8.92 7.50 -7.26
N ASP A 68 -9.83 6.58 -7.59
CA ASP A 68 -10.40 5.66 -6.61
C ASP A 68 -9.59 4.36 -6.55
N SER A 69 -9.39 3.84 -5.33
CA SER A 69 -8.92 2.49 -5.04
C SER A 69 -9.86 1.85 -4.03
N GLY A 70 -10.76 0.98 -4.51
CA GLY A 70 -11.85 0.43 -3.72
C GLY A 70 -12.79 1.51 -3.19
N GLU A 71 -12.88 1.65 -1.87
CA GLU A 71 -13.74 2.65 -1.21
C GLU A 71 -13.00 3.95 -0.87
N ASN A 72 -11.69 4.05 -1.14
CA ASN A 72 -10.87 5.20 -0.81
C ASN A 72 -10.48 5.99 -2.06
N THR A 73 -10.46 7.32 -1.92
CA THR A 73 -9.90 8.22 -2.93
C THR A 73 -8.42 8.46 -2.64
N LEU A 74 -7.57 8.16 -3.61
CA LEU A 74 -6.13 8.35 -3.52
C LEU A 74 -5.70 9.65 -4.21
N VAL A 75 -4.60 10.23 -3.72
CA VAL A 75 -4.00 11.43 -4.29
C VAL A 75 -2.77 11.06 -5.12
N GLY A 76 -2.81 11.45 -6.38
CA GLY A 76 -1.71 11.30 -7.33
C GLY A 76 -1.11 12.64 -7.73
N TYR A 77 0.13 12.60 -8.17
CA TYR A 77 0.93 13.75 -8.59
C TYR A 77 1.57 13.47 -9.93
N VAL A 78 1.33 14.34 -10.90
CA VAL A 78 1.92 14.26 -12.23
C VAL A 78 2.99 15.33 -12.36
N PHE A 79 4.18 14.92 -12.78
CA PHE A 79 5.32 15.79 -13.02
C PHE A 79 5.83 15.61 -14.46
N GLY A 80 6.41 16.67 -15.02
CA GLY A 80 6.99 16.62 -16.37
C GLY A 80 5.93 16.34 -17.44
N SER A 81 4.80 17.04 -17.43
CA SER A 81 3.66 16.81 -18.35
C SER A 81 4.05 16.91 -19.84
N GLU A 82 5.06 17.70 -20.19
CA GLU A 82 5.58 17.85 -21.56
C GLU A 82 6.55 16.75 -21.98
N ASN A 83 7.01 15.90 -21.05
CA ASN A 83 7.96 14.84 -21.32
C ASN A 83 7.29 13.63 -22.00
N SER A 84 8.03 12.94 -22.87
CA SER A 84 7.49 11.90 -23.74
C SER A 84 8.34 10.63 -23.86
N HIS A 85 9.44 10.48 -23.13
CA HIS A 85 10.26 9.25 -23.17
C HIS A 85 9.51 8.04 -22.62
N GLY A 86 8.58 8.26 -21.71
CA GLY A 86 7.73 7.26 -21.06
C GLY A 86 7.08 7.83 -19.81
N LEU A 87 6.18 7.07 -19.22
CA LEU A 87 5.53 7.37 -17.94
C LEU A 87 6.11 6.46 -16.86
N VAL A 88 6.83 7.06 -15.90
CA VAL A 88 7.29 6.35 -14.70
C VAL A 88 6.19 6.42 -13.63
N VAL A 89 5.64 5.27 -13.27
CA VAL A 89 4.66 5.13 -12.18
C VAL A 89 5.39 4.72 -10.92
N MET A 90 5.35 5.57 -9.89
CA MET A 90 6.12 5.39 -8.65
C MET A 90 5.24 4.93 -7.50
N SER A 91 5.56 3.77 -6.93
CA SER A 91 4.93 3.20 -5.74
C SER A 91 5.90 3.25 -4.56
N HIS A 92 5.51 3.97 -3.51
CA HIS A 92 6.35 4.25 -2.33
C HIS A 92 6.43 3.08 -1.34
N GLY A 93 7.44 3.11 -0.47
CA GLY A 93 7.61 2.18 0.64
C GLY A 93 6.62 2.41 1.78
N MET A 94 6.42 1.38 2.62
CA MET A 94 5.52 1.45 3.77
C MET A 94 5.89 2.60 4.70
N GLY A 95 4.88 3.36 5.11
CA GLY A 95 5.04 4.50 6.01
C GLY A 95 5.56 5.78 5.36
N GLY A 96 5.86 5.76 4.05
CA GLY A 96 6.14 6.93 3.24
C GLY A 96 4.94 7.43 2.46
N GLY A 97 5.18 8.30 1.49
CA GLY A 97 4.26 8.78 0.47
C GLY A 97 5.05 9.18 -0.77
N ALA A 98 4.37 9.68 -1.78
CA ALA A 98 4.98 10.12 -3.04
C ALA A 98 6.11 11.13 -2.82
N GLU A 99 5.92 12.07 -1.90
CA GLU A 99 6.89 13.12 -1.58
C GLU A 99 8.21 12.59 -1.01
N SER A 100 8.22 11.38 -0.45
CA SER A 100 9.46 10.75 0.04
C SER A 100 10.45 10.38 -1.07
N TYR A 101 10.02 10.46 -2.33
CA TYR A 101 10.78 10.12 -3.54
C TYR A 101 11.01 11.33 -4.45
N THR A 102 11.00 12.52 -3.88
CA THR A 102 11.16 13.78 -4.63
C THR A 102 12.45 13.81 -5.45
N SER A 103 13.56 13.30 -4.91
CA SER A 103 14.85 13.26 -5.63
C SER A 103 14.79 12.37 -6.88
N GLU A 104 14.13 11.21 -6.78
CA GLU A 104 13.94 10.29 -7.90
C GLU A 104 12.97 10.89 -8.94
N ILE A 105 11.92 11.57 -8.48
CA ILE A 105 10.98 12.28 -9.36
C ILE A 105 11.73 13.33 -10.18
N VAL A 106 12.53 14.18 -9.53
CA VAL A 106 13.38 15.18 -10.21
C VAL A 106 14.28 14.51 -11.24
N TYR A 107 14.99 13.45 -10.84
CA TYR A 107 15.88 12.73 -11.74
C TYR A 107 15.16 12.24 -13.01
N PHE A 108 14.01 11.60 -12.87
CA PHE A 108 13.26 11.10 -14.03
C PHE A 108 12.74 12.25 -14.92
N VAL A 109 12.23 13.32 -14.32
CA VAL A 109 11.71 14.48 -15.05
C VAL A 109 12.82 15.16 -15.85
N GLU A 110 14.00 15.38 -15.26
CA GLU A 110 15.17 15.97 -15.94
C GLU A 110 15.69 15.08 -17.07
N ASN A 111 15.44 13.76 -17.00
CA ASN A 111 15.80 12.80 -18.05
C ASN A 111 14.68 12.54 -19.08
N GLY A 112 13.69 13.42 -19.16
CA GLY A 112 12.67 13.41 -20.22
C GLY A 112 11.50 12.43 -19.98
N TYR A 113 11.34 11.91 -18.78
CA TYR A 113 10.19 11.07 -18.40
C TYR A 113 9.09 11.91 -17.76
N ARG A 114 7.86 11.55 -18.03
CA ARG A 114 6.72 11.95 -17.21
C ARG A 114 6.68 11.05 -16.00
N VAL A 115 6.36 11.60 -14.81
CA VAL A 115 6.25 10.82 -13.58
C VAL A 115 4.84 10.91 -13.04
N PHE A 116 4.25 9.76 -12.69
CA PHE A 116 3.04 9.63 -11.90
C PHE A 116 3.41 9.00 -10.56
N ALA A 117 3.42 9.77 -9.50
CA ALA A 117 3.60 9.30 -8.13
C ALA A 117 2.29 9.43 -7.37
N PHE A 118 2.02 8.56 -6.39
CA PHE A 118 0.78 8.63 -5.61
C PHE A 118 1.01 8.21 -4.17
N ASP A 119 0.13 8.65 -3.29
CA ASP A 119 0.07 8.21 -1.91
C ASP A 119 -0.86 6.99 -1.81
N ASN A 120 -0.38 5.89 -1.26
CA ASN A 120 -1.20 4.68 -1.03
C ASN A 120 -2.31 4.93 0.00
N THR A 121 -3.30 4.06 0.05
CA THR A 121 -4.37 4.05 1.05
C THR A 121 -3.81 4.22 2.46
N GLY A 122 -4.38 5.17 3.21
CA GLY A 122 -3.96 5.47 4.58
C GLY A 122 -2.57 6.09 4.71
N CYS A 123 -2.03 6.66 3.62
CA CYS A 123 -0.76 7.38 3.62
C CYS A 123 -0.97 8.82 3.16
N TYR A 124 -0.30 9.74 3.81
CA TYR A 124 -0.19 11.17 3.51
C TYR A 124 -1.53 11.82 3.14
N ASN A 125 -1.72 12.22 1.88
CA ASN A 125 -2.89 12.96 1.42
C ASN A 125 -4.03 12.06 0.91
N SER A 126 -3.80 10.75 0.79
CA SER A 126 -4.82 9.77 0.40
C SER A 126 -5.75 9.42 1.55
N GLU A 127 -6.97 9.01 1.24
CA GLU A 127 -7.94 8.51 2.22
C GLU A 127 -7.52 7.16 2.80
N GLY A 128 -8.24 6.75 3.84
CA GLY A 128 -8.05 5.49 4.57
C GLY A 128 -7.63 5.73 6.01
N GLU A 129 -8.28 5.04 6.93
CA GLU A 129 -7.96 5.09 8.37
C GLU A 129 -6.70 4.27 8.72
N SER A 130 -6.24 3.43 7.80
CA SER A 130 -5.05 2.59 7.94
C SER A 130 -4.49 2.22 6.56
N MET A 131 -3.25 1.71 6.52
CA MET A 131 -2.61 1.18 5.31
C MET A 131 -3.18 -0.17 4.85
N MET A 132 -4.22 -0.69 5.49
CA MET A 132 -4.99 -1.90 5.13
C MET A 132 -4.17 -3.21 4.99
N GLY A 133 -2.87 -3.20 5.24
CA GLY A 133 -2.03 -4.41 5.22
C GLY A 133 -1.08 -4.51 4.03
N MET A 134 -0.30 -5.59 4.00
CA MET A 134 0.81 -5.75 3.07
C MET A 134 0.41 -5.78 1.58
N ALA A 135 -0.78 -6.30 1.25
CA ALA A 135 -1.23 -6.41 -0.14
C ALA A 135 -1.80 -5.09 -0.71
N GLN A 136 -2.10 -4.10 0.15
CA GLN A 136 -2.80 -2.90 -0.28
C GLN A 136 -2.02 -2.09 -1.32
N SER A 137 -0.69 -2.05 -1.23
CA SER A 137 0.13 -1.32 -2.22
C SER A 137 -0.02 -1.87 -3.65
N ALA A 138 -0.22 -3.19 -3.79
CA ALA A 138 -0.47 -3.77 -5.11
C ALA A 138 -1.87 -3.43 -5.63
N ILE A 139 -2.87 -3.38 -4.75
CA ILE A 139 -4.24 -2.97 -5.10
C ILE A 139 -4.26 -1.49 -5.52
N ASP A 140 -3.56 -0.64 -4.78
CA ASP A 140 -3.48 0.80 -5.08
C ASP A 140 -2.71 1.07 -6.37
N LEU A 141 -1.64 0.31 -6.64
CA LEU A 141 -0.90 0.42 -7.90
C LEU A 141 -1.73 -0.05 -9.10
N ASP A 142 -2.49 -1.13 -8.98
CA ASP A 142 -3.42 -1.61 -9.99
C ASP A 142 -4.50 -0.55 -10.30
N ALA A 143 -5.06 0.06 -9.27
CA ALA A 143 -6.00 1.19 -9.41
C ALA A 143 -5.36 2.40 -10.08
N ALA A 144 -4.11 2.74 -9.75
CA ALA A 144 -3.35 3.82 -10.38
C ALA A 144 -3.12 3.55 -11.87
N LEU A 145 -2.77 2.31 -12.25
CA LEU A 145 -2.61 1.91 -13.65
C LEU A 145 -3.92 1.98 -14.42
N THR A 146 -5.02 1.51 -13.83
CA THR A 146 -6.37 1.62 -14.40
C THR A 146 -6.77 3.09 -14.63
N TYR A 147 -6.46 3.97 -13.66
CA TYR A 147 -6.69 5.41 -13.81
C TYR A 147 -5.87 6.00 -14.96
N ILE A 148 -4.58 5.64 -15.08
CA ILE A 148 -3.68 6.10 -16.14
C ILE A 148 -4.21 5.69 -17.52
N GLU A 149 -4.66 4.45 -17.67
CA GLU A 149 -5.20 3.92 -18.93
C GLU A 149 -6.50 4.63 -19.37
N SER A 150 -7.29 5.09 -18.40
CA SER A 150 -8.54 5.84 -18.66
C SER A 150 -8.35 7.35 -18.81
N ASN A 151 -7.14 7.88 -18.60
CA ASN A 151 -6.86 9.30 -18.59
C ASN A 151 -6.13 9.74 -19.86
N ASP A 152 -6.78 10.55 -20.70
CA ASP A 152 -6.25 10.99 -22.01
C ASP A 152 -4.92 11.73 -21.93
N GLU A 153 -4.58 12.36 -20.81
CA GLU A 153 -3.31 13.06 -20.63
C GLU A 153 -2.16 12.12 -20.24
N LEU A 154 -2.47 10.94 -19.69
CA LEU A 154 -1.47 10.01 -19.14
C LEU A 154 -1.28 8.77 -20.02
N ASN A 155 -2.33 8.34 -20.71
CA ASN A 155 -2.25 7.16 -21.55
C ASN A 155 -1.40 7.39 -22.82
N GLY A 156 -1.01 6.31 -23.46
CA GLY A 156 -0.28 6.35 -24.74
C GLY A 156 1.23 6.49 -24.62
N LEU A 157 1.79 6.71 -23.43
CA LEU A 157 3.23 6.61 -23.19
C LEU A 157 3.61 5.20 -22.73
N PRO A 158 4.83 4.71 -23.05
CA PRO A 158 5.34 3.47 -22.45
C PRO A 158 5.36 3.56 -20.92
N VAL A 159 4.68 2.64 -20.24
CA VAL A 159 4.60 2.61 -18.78
C VAL A 159 5.80 1.85 -18.19
N LEU A 160 6.47 2.51 -17.24
CA LEU A 160 7.57 1.93 -16.47
C LEU A 160 7.23 2.02 -14.99
N LEU A 161 7.43 0.93 -14.25
CA LEU A 161 7.18 0.90 -12.81
C LEU A 161 8.48 1.13 -12.04
N TYR A 162 8.41 1.98 -11.01
CA TYR A 162 9.45 2.16 -10.01
C TYR A 162 8.83 1.92 -8.64
N GLY A 163 9.23 0.86 -7.96
CA GLY A 163 8.75 0.55 -6.63
C GLY A 163 9.87 0.31 -5.62
N HIS A 164 9.72 0.84 -4.42
CA HIS A 164 10.66 0.62 -3.33
C HIS A 164 9.99 -0.07 -2.15
N SER A 165 10.63 -1.11 -1.58
CA SER A 165 10.15 -1.84 -0.41
C SER A 165 8.71 -2.36 -0.61
N TRP A 166 7.73 -1.85 0.10
CA TRP A 166 6.30 -2.15 -0.08
C TRP A 166 5.81 -1.86 -1.52
N GLY A 167 6.23 -0.72 -2.09
CA GLY A 167 6.00 -0.41 -3.50
C GLY A 167 6.77 -1.33 -4.45
N GLY A 168 7.93 -1.84 -4.04
CA GLY A 168 8.70 -2.83 -4.80
C GLY A 168 7.96 -4.16 -4.91
N TYR A 169 7.32 -4.62 -3.84
CA TYR A 169 6.38 -5.73 -3.90
C TYR A 169 5.23 -5.44 -4.87
N ALA A 170 4.60 -4.27 -4.77
CA ALA A 170 3.51 -3.89 -5.66
C ALA A 170 3.93 -3.91 -7.14
N ALA A 171 5.09 -3.30 -7.47
CA ALA A 171 5.63 -3.24 -8.83
C ALA A 171 5.94 -4.63 -9.42
N ALA A 172 6.26 -5.62 -8.58
CA ALA A 172 6.43 -7.00 -9.00
C ALA A 172 5.07 -7.73 -9.12
N ALA A 173 4.16 -7.51 -8.17
CA ALA A 173 2.88 -8.21 -8.10
C ALA A 173 1.97 -7.87 -9.28
N VAL A 174 1.92 -6.61 -9.72
CA VAL A 174 1.05 -6.17 -10.83
C VAL A 174 1.54 -6.63 -12.21
N LEU A 175 2.74 -7.19 -12.34
CA LEU A 175 3.20 -7.78 -13.61
C LEU A 175 2.39 -9.02 -14.04
N GLY A 176 1.61 -9.58 -13.11
CA GLY A 176 0.66 -10.66 -13.41
C GLY A 176 -0.71 -10.19 -13.90
N SER A 177 -0.97 -8.88 -13.97
CA SER A 177 -2.20 -8.29 -14.47
C SER A 177 -2.14 -8.01 -15.97
N ASP A 178 -3.25 -7.53 -16.54
CA ASP A 178 -3.37 -7.27 -17.99
C ASP A 178 -2.85 -5.88 -18.41
N HIS A 179 -2.21 -5.11 -17.52
CA HIS A 179 -1.64 -3.80 -17.84
C HIS A 179 -0.44 -3.89 -18.79
N ASP A 180 -0.34 -2.97 -19.77
CA ASP A 180 0.78 -2.91 -20.72
C ASP A 180 2.01 -2.23 -20.12
N ILE A 181 2.76 -2.95 -19.30
CA ILE A 181 3.95 -2.49 -18.60
C ILE A 181 5.20 -2.85 -19.42
N LYS A 182 6.01 -1.86 -19.78
CA LYS A 182 7.23 -2.04 -20.58
C LYS A 182 8.45 -2.42 -19.75
N ALA A 183 8.55 -1.92 -18.54
CA ALA A 183 9.62 -2.28 -17.61
C ALA A 183 9.16 -2.09 -16.16
N SER A 184 9.76 -2.83 -15.24
CA SER A 184 9.51 -2.70 -13.81
C SER A 184 10.81 -2.81 -13.04
N VAL A 185 11.01 -1.90 -12.08
CA VAL A 185 12.12 -1.90 -11.12
C VAL A 185 11.54 -2.07 -9.72
N SER A 186 11.95 -3.15 -9.05
CA SER A 186 11.64 -3.43 -7.65
C SER A 186 12.90 -3.26 -6.81
N ILE A 187 12.97 -2.18 -6.03
CA ILE A 187 14.10 -1.88 -5.15
C ILE A 187 13.75 -2.35 -3.74
N SER A 188 14.55 -3.28 -3.19
CA SER A 188 14.32 -3.83 -1.85
C SER A 188 12.88 -4.34 -1.64
N GLY A 189 12.23 -4.79 -2.71
CA GLY A 189 10.92 -5.43 -2.65
C GLY A 189 11.05 -6.85 -2.10
N TYR A 190 9.94 -7.38 -1.63
CA TYR A 190 9.81 -8.77 -1.21
C TYR A 190 8.90 -9.54 -2.17
N ASP A 191 9.03 -10.85 -2.19
CA ASP A 191 8.27 -11.72 -3.10
C ASP A 191 6.81 -11.89 -2.67
N THR A 192 6.60 -12.10 -1.36
CA THR A 192 5.27 -12.29 -0.79
C THR A 192 5.13 -11.67 0.60
N PRO A 193 3.91 -11.23 1.00
CA PRO A 193 3.65 -10.78 2.36
C PRO A 193 3.98 -11.82 3.43
N MET A 194 3.84 -13.11 3.11
CA MET A 194 4.19 -14.21 4.02
C MET A 194 5.70 -14.40 4.12
N GLY A 195 6.43 -14.28 3.00
CA GLY A 195 7.89 -14.39 2.97
C GLY A 195 8.58 -13.37 3.86
N ILE A 196 8.23 -12.10 3.69
CA ILE A 196 8.81 -11.02 4.52
C ILE A 196 8.46 -11.18 6.01
N THR A 197 7.24 -11.65 6.32
CA THR A 197 6.83 -11.90 7.72
C THR A 197 7.63 -13.04 8.34
N ALA A 198 7.92 -14.09 7.59
CA ALA A 198 8.75 -15.21 8.04
C ALA A 198 10.18 -14.76 8.33
N GLU A 199 10.81 -13.99 7.44
CA GLU A 199 12.15 -13.44 7.63
C GLU A 199 12.28 -12.59 8.90
N PHE A 200 11.27 -11.73 9.20
CA PHE A 200 11.26 -10.95 10.43
C PHE A 200 11.04 -11.77 11.69
N SER A 201 10.51 -12.98 11.60
CA SER A 201 10.30 -13.85 12.75
C SER A 201 11.50 -14.71 13.11
N GLU A 202 12.48 -14.84 12.21
CA GLU A 202 13.71 -15.63 12.39
C GLU A 202 14.87 -14.80 12.97
N ASN A 203 14.75 -13.48 13.05
CA ASN A 203 15.72 -12.54 13.60
C ASN A 203 15.27 -11.96 14.94
#